data_f3b19561c19a73878c0c280c71d79aa6
#
_entry.id   f3b19561c19a73878c0c280c71d79aa6
#
_cell.length_a   1.000
_cell.length_b   1.000
_cell.length_c   1.000
_cell.angle_alpha   90.00
_cell.angle_beta   90.00
_cell.angle_gamma   90.00
#
_symmetry.space_group_name_H-M   'P 1'
#
loop_
_entity.id
_entity.type
_entity.pdbx_description
1 polymer ?
#
loop_
_entity_poly.entity_id
_entity_poly.type
_entity_poly.pdbx_seq_one_letter_code
_entity_poly.pdbx_strand_id
1 'polypeptide(L)'
;MNVRPEEISNIIKEQIKQYNERIEMTETGSVILVGDGIARVYGLRNCMSSELLEFEDGSFGMAQNLEEETVSVALLSDNNQIREGTAVRRTGRVLSVPVGEGMLGRVVNALGEPIDGKGPIATSATRPIESEAPGIIERQGVSVPLQTGIKAIDSMIPIGRGQRELIIGDRQTGKTEIVIDTIINQKNSGVLCIYVAIGQKNTSVVQLANRLASAGAMDYTIIVSASASESAPLQYIAPYAGCAMAEYFREQGKDVLIVYDDLSKHAVAYRALSLLIRRPPGREAYPGDVFYLHSRLLERAACVAPEYGGGSITALPLIETQAGDVSAYIPTNVISITDGQIFLETELFHAGIMPAINPGISVSRVGGAAQLKAMKKVSGELKLLYSQYRELQAFAQFGSDLDADTKARLALGARIVEVLKQKRNSPVRVGCQVAIVYAVTHGYLDNVPVEGVAAYENDLYLKLENEKADLLARFEGGSFDDADVAELEATLQEMAR
;
A
#
# COMPACT_ATOMS: atom_id res chain seq x y z
N MET A 1 -52.73 -23.34 50.51
CA MET A 1 -52.06 -22.06 50.80
C MET A 1 -52.65 -21.00 49.88
N ASN A 2 -53.44 -20.09 50.42
CA ASN A 2 -53.94 -18.96 49.62
C ASN A 2 -52.89 -17.87 49.59
N VAL A 3 -52.19 -17.76 48.49
CA VAL A 3 -51.25 -16.66 48.24
C VAL A 3 -52.10 -15.38 48.08
N ARG A 4 -51.80 -14.36 48.87
CA ARG A 4 -52.54 -13.10 48.86
C ARG A 4 -52.28 -12.36 47.54
N PRO A 5 -53.30 -11.67 46.96
CA PRO A 5 -53.14 -10.93 45.68
C PRO A 5 -51.98 -9.93 45.71
N GLU A 6 -51.65 -9.36 46.87
CA GLU A 6 -50.55 -8.43 47.09
C GLU A 6 -49.16 -9.10 46.91
N GLU A 7 -49.01 -10.35 47.37
CA GLU A 7 -47.77 -11.13 47.25
C GLU A 7 -47.53 -11.51 45.78
N ILE A 8 -48.58 -11.87 45.03
CA ILE A 8 -48.47 -12.12 43.58
C ILE A 8 -48.10 -10.85 42.83
N SER A 9 -48.66 -9.69 43.20
CA SER A 9 -48.34 -8.40 42.60
C SER A 9 -46.86 -8.00 42.82
N ASN A 10 -46.34 -8.27 44.02
CA ASN A 10 -44.94 -7.98 44.35
C ASN A 10 -43.99 -8.92 43.63
N ILE A 11 -44.29 -10.20 43.50
CA ILE A 11 -43.50 -11.17 42.75
C ILE A 11 -43.47 -10.78 41.26
N ILE A 12 -44.62 -10.37 40.69
CA ILE A 12 -44.68 -9.93 39.32
C ILE A 12 -43.88 -8.64 39.12
N LYS A 13 -43.94 -7.69 40.04
CA LYS A 13 -43.12 -6.45 39.97
C LYS A 13 -41.61 -6.75 40.07
N GLU A 14 -41.20 -7.66 40.95
CA GLU A 14 -39.82 -8.09 41.04
C GLU A 14 -39.35 -8.81 39.76
N GLN A 15 -40.16 -9.70 39.22
CA GLN A 15 -39.86 -10.36 37.94
C GLN A 15 -39.79 -9.37 36.75
N ILE A 16 -40.69 -8.38 36.68
CA ILE A 16 -40.65 -7.32 35.66
C ILE A 16 -39.39 -6.49 35.86
N LYS A 17 -39.01 -6.15 37.07
CA LYS A 17 -37.76 -5.41 37.38
C LYS A 17 -36.53 -6.19 36.95
N GLN A 18 -36.45 -7.47 37.33
CA GLN A 18 -35.37 -8.37 36.87
C GLN A 18 -35.37 -8.57 35.35
N TYR A 19 -36.53 -8.57 34.70
CA TYR A 19 -36.62 -8.68 33.25
C TYR A 19 -36.15 -7.39 32.57
N ASN A 20 -36.50 -6.22 33.07
CA ASN A 20 -36.01 -4.94 32.59
C ASN A 20 -34.50 -4.79 32.83
N GLU A 21 -33.98 -5.17 34.01
CA GLU A 21 -32.53 -5.20 34.28
C GLU A 21 -31.78 -6.15 33.31
N ARG A 22 -32.41 -7.29 32.96
CA ARG A 22 -31.82 -8.22 31.95
C ARG A 22 -31.81 -7.64 30.55
N ILE A 23 -32.85 -6.92 30.14
CA ILE A 23 -32.92 -6.24 28.82
C ILE A 23 -31.91 -5.10 28.79
N GLU A 24 -31.83 -4.30 29.86
CA GLU A 24 -30.84 -3.23 29.96
C GLU A 24 -29.42 -3.77 29.89
N MET A 25 -29.08 -4.89 30.55
CA MET A 25 -27.77 -5.52 30.53
C MET A 25 -27.41 -6.15 29.17
N THR A 26 -28.36 -6.39 28.27
CA THR A 26 -28.05 -6.90 26.92
C THR A 26 -27.67 -5.82 25.94
N GLU A 27 -28.12 -4.59 26.13
CA GLU A 27 -27.92 -3.44 25.26
C GLU A 27 -26.97 -2.39 25.87
N THR A 28 -26.82 -2.38 27.18
CA THR A 28 -25.93 -1.50 27.93
C THR A 28 -24.94 -2.33 28.78
N GLY A 29 -23.75 -1.81 28.95
CA GLY A 29 -22.72 -2.41 29.80
C GLY A 29 -22.05 -1.37 30.65
N SER A 30 -21.14 -1.82 31.51
CA SER A 30 -20.31 -0.96 32.37
C SER A 30 -18.85 -1.31 32.24
N VAL A 31 -18.00 -0.31 32.17
CA VAL A 31 -16.53 -0.48 32.14
C VAL A 31 -16.07 -1.04 33.46
N ILE A 32 -15.39 -2.18 33.45
CA ILE A 32 -14.80 -2.82 34.64
C ILE A 32 -13.30 -2.63 34.70
N LEU A 33 -12.65 -2.28 33.61
CA LEU A 33 -11.22 -1.97 33.52
C LEU A 33 -10.98 -1.08 32.31
N VAL A 34 -10.11 -0.08 32.45
CA VAL A 34 -9.66 0.80 31.36
C VAL A 34 -8.16 1.08 31.50
N GLY A 35 -7.44 1.09 30.38
CA GLY A 35 -6.02 1.44 30.32
C GLY A 35 -5.44 1.18 28.94
N ASP A 36 -4.43 1.98 28.57
CA ASP A 36 -3.62 1.80 27.35
C ASP A 36 -4.42 1.66 26.04
N GLY A 37 -5.54 2.41 25.91
CA GLY A 37 -6.37 2.40 24.70
C GLY A 37 -7.36 1.24 24.64
N ILE A 38 -7.56 0.50 25.75
CA ILE A 38 -8.52 -0.60 25.86
C ILE A 38 -9.45 -0.40 27.04
N ALA A 39 -10.71 -0.76 26.87
CA ALA A 39 -11.66 -0.94 27.96
C ALA A 39 -12.16 -2.39 27.99
N ARG A 40 -12.40 -2.92 29.18
CA ARG A 40 -13.15 -4.16 29.39
C ARG A 40 -14.52 -3.80 29.94
N VAL A 41 -15.55 -4.24 29.23
CA VAL A 41 -16.94 -3.90 29.52
C VAL A 41 -17.68 -5.16 29.96
N TYR A 42 -18.36 -5.09 31.10
CA TYR A 42 -19.25 -6.13 31.57
C TYR A 42 -20.66 -5.93 30.98
N GLY A 43 -21.32 -7.01 30.59
CA GLY A 43 -22.61 -6.97 29.90
C GLY A 43 -22.48 -7.02 28.39
N LEU A 44 -23.37 -6.36 27.65
CA LEU A 44 -23.38 -6.32 26.17
C LEU A 44 -23.45 -7.72 25.53
N ARG A 45 -24.29 -8.62 26.06
CA ARG A 45 -24.34 -10.04 25.64
C ARG A 45 -24.64 -10.25 24.14
N ASN A 46 -25.33 -9.30 23.49
CA ASN A 46 -25.67 -9.36 22.07
C ASN A 46 -24.68 -8.58 21.19
N CYS A 47 -23.55 -8.13 21.73
CA CYS A 47 -22.54 -7.37 21.00
C CYS A 47 -21.94 -8.21 19.87
N MET A 48 -21.79 -7.59 18.70
CA MET A 48 -21.16 -8.20 17.53
C MET A 48 -19.66 -7.90 17.51
N SER A 49 -18.89 -8.76 16.86
CA SER A 49 -17.48 -8.47 16.58
C SER A 49 -17.36 -7.23 15.70
N SER A 50 -16.39 -6.37 15.99
CA SER A 50 -16.17 -5.08 15.28
C SER A 50 -17.35 -4.09 15.40
N GLU A 51 -18.27 -4.32 16.33
CA GLU A 51 -19.36 -3.38 16.59
C GLU A 51 -18.82 -2.09 17.20
N LEU A 52 -19.35 -0.96 16.74
CA LEU A 52 -19.09 0.35 17.32
C LEU A 52 -19.88 0.50 18.62
N LEU A 53 -19.21 0.81 19.71
CA LEU A 53 -19.78 1.04 21.02
C LEU A 53 -19.63 2.51 21.40
N GLU A 54 -20.66 3.08 22.01
CA GLU A 54 -20.70 4.46 22.46
C GLU A 54 -20.58 4.53 23.98
N PHE A 55 -19.64 5.30 24.49
CA PHE A 55 -19.46 5.58 25.91
C PHE A 55 -20.32 6.78 26.35
N GLU A 56 -20.58 6.89 27.64
CA GLU A 56 -21.40 7.96 28.22
C GLU A 56 -20.87 9.37 27.91
N ASP A 57 -19.55 9.53 27.73
CA ASP A 57 -18.90 10.79 27.37
C ASP A 57 -19.01 11.12 25.87
N GLY A 58 -19.69 10.30 25.07
CA GLY A 58 -19.81 10.44 23.63
C GLY A 58 -18.63 9.92 22.83
N SER A 59 -17.63 9.35 23.48
CA SER A 59 -16.53 8.68 22.79
C SER A 59 -16.94 7.30 22.26
N PHE A 60 -16.13 6.77 21.33
CA PHE A 60 -16.41 5.49 20.68
C PHE A 60 -15.29 4.48 20.91
N GLY A 61 -15.69 3.21 20.91
CA GLY A 61 -14.79 2.08 20.92
C GLY A 61 -15.27 0.98 19.98
N MET A 62 -14.38 0.09 19.61
CA MET A 62 -14.68 -1.06 18.76
C MET A 62 -14.56 -2.36 19.54
N ALA A 63 -15.59 -3.19 19.51
CA ALA A 63 -15.59 -4.51 20.12
C ALA A 63 -14.57 -5.43 19.43
N GLN A 64 -13.65 -6.01 20.20
CA GLN A 64 -12.56 -6.84 19.69
C GLN A 64 -12.63 -8.30 20.12
N ASN A 65 -12.88 -8.53 21.41
CA ASN A 65 -12.94 -9.87 21.96
C ASN A 65 -14.24 -10.03 22.73
N LEU A 66 -15.03 -11.01 22.34
CA LEU A 66 -16.34 -11.30 22.92
C LEU A 66 -16.18 -12.51 23.84
N GLU A 67 -16.32 -12.30 25.13
CA GLU A 67 -16.33 -13.35 26.16
C GLU A 67 -17.79 -13.52 26.67
N GLU A 68 -18.04 -14.53 27.46
CA GLU A 68 -19.40 -14.85 27.93
C GLU A 68 -20.08 -13.69 28.69
N GLU A 69 -19.32 -12.98 29.53
CA GLU A 69 -19.85 -11.89 30.38
C GLU A 69 -19.19 -10.54 30.08
N THR A 70 -18.08 -10.52 29.35
CA THR A 70 -17.31 -9.32 29.09
C THR A 70 -16.98 -9.14 27.63
N VAL A 71 -16.81 -7.87 27.24
CA VAL A 71 -16.35 -7.48 25.90
C VAL A 71 -15.08 -6.65 26.05
N SER A 72 -14.03 -7.02 25.36
CA SER A 72 -12.81 -6.21 25.25
C SER A 72 -13.00 -5.22 24.11
N VAL A 73 -12.83 -3.94 24.41
CA VAL A 73 -13.13 -2.82 23.50
C VAL A 73 -11.85 -2.03 23.24
N ALA A 74 -11.51 -1.85 21.98
CA ALA A 74 -10.45 -0.95 21.56
C ALA A 74 -10.99 0.49 21.49
N LEU A 75 -10.41 1.40 22.25
CA LEU A 75 -10.83 2.80 22.30
C LEU A 75 -10.36 3.54 21.05
N LEU A 76 -11.28 4.27 20.42
CA LEU A 76 -11.03 5.02 19.17
C LEU A 76 -10.76 6.52 19.42
N SER A 77 -10.72 6.93 20.66
CA SER A 77 -10.40 8.29 21.10
C SER A 77 -9.38 8.28 22.23
N ASP A 78 -8.52 9.28 22.25
CA ASP A 78 -7.54 9.48 23.34
C ASP A 78 -8.18 10.12 24.58
N ASN A 79 -9.50 9.99 24.75
CA ASN A 79 -10.24 10.66 25.81
C ASN A 79 -9.98 9.94 27.15
N ASN A 80 -9.23 10.59 28.03
CA ASN A 80 -8.95 10.12 29.40
C ASN A 80 -10.15 10.25 30.37
N GLN A 81 -11.36 10.42 29.85
CA GLN A 81 -12.57 10.60 30.68
C GLN A 81 -13.25 9.25 31.00
N ILE A 82 -12.97 8.21 30.21
CA ILE A 82 -13.51 6.88 30.46
C ILE A 82 -12.87 6.30 31.73
N ARG A 83 -13.72 5.86 32.66
CA ARG A 83 -13.32 5.30 33.95
C ARG A 83 -14.06 4.00 34.22
N GLU A 84 -13.61 3.26 35.23
CA GLU A 84 -14.39 2.14 35.76
C GLU A 84 -15.78 2.63 36.23
N GLY A 85 -16.83 1.90 35.85
CA GLY A 85 -18.21 2.28 36.08
C GLY A 85 -18.86 3.10 34.96
N THR A 86 -18.09 3.62 33.99
CA THR A 86 -18.65 4.36 32.84
C THR A 86 -19.63 3.46 32.07
N ALA A 87 -20.80 3.98 31.75
CA ALA A 87 -21.81 3.28 30.97
C ALA A 87 -21.41 3.20 29.49
N VAL A 88 -21.68 2.06 28.88
CA VAL A 88 -21.38 1.78 27.47
C VAL A 88 -22.62 1.25 26.79
N ARG A 89 -22.94 1.76 25.62
CA ARG A 89 -24.12 1.37 24.84
C ARG A 89 -23.74 0.79 23.50
N ARG A 90 -24.44 -0.23 23.07
CA ARG A 90 -24.35 -0.77 21.71
C ARG A 90 -24.94 0.21 20.72
N THR A 91 -24.29 0.35 19.56
CA THR A 91 -24.86 1.13 18.45
C THR A 91 -25.58 0.26 17.42
N GLY A 92 -25.39 -1.06 17.46
CA GLY A 92 -25.92 -2.00 16.46
C GLY A 92 -25.28 -1.82 15.07
N ARG A 93 -24.19 -1.08 14.97
CA ARG A 93 -23.48 -0.79 13.71
C ARG A 93 -22.01 -1.19 13.82
N VAL A 94 -21.47 -1.74 12.74
CA VAL A 94 -20.03 -1.98 12.62
C VAL A 94 -19.30 -0.67 12.33
N LEU A 95 -18.04 -0.61 12.75
CA LEU A 95 -17.19 0.57 12.49
C LEU A 95 -17.13 0.85 10.99
N SER A 96 -17.49 2.07 10.61
CA SER A 96 -17.56 2.53 9.22
C SER A 96 -16.88 3.88 9.07
N VAL A 97 -16.38 4.16 7.88
CA VAL A 97 -15.72 5.42 7.54
C VAL A 97 -16.48 6.14 6.41
N PRO A 98 -16.44 7.49 6.38
CA PRO A 98 -16.98 8.25 5.27
C PRO A 98 -16.21 7.94 3.98
N VAL A 99 -16.93 7.86 2.87
CA VAL A 99 -16.38 7.59 1.54
C VAL A 99 -17.00 8.52 0.51
N GLY A 100 -16.30 8.80 -0.57
CA GLY A 100 -16.84 9.62 -1.66
C GLY A 100 -15.77 10.49 -2.33
N GLU A 101 -16.15 11.14 -3.41
CA GLU A 101 -15.25 12.03 -4.17
C GLU A 101 -14.78 13.25 -3.34
N GLY A 102 -15.56 13.70 -2.37
CA GLY A 102 -15.17 14.77 -1.45
C GLY A 102 -13.96 14.45 -0.58
N MET A 103 -13.53 13.18 -0.53
CA MET A 103 -12.32 12.76 0.17
C MET A 103 -11.04 13.02 -0.65
N LEU A 104 -11.13 13.19 -1.97
CA LEU A 104 -9.98 13.48 -2.81
C LEU A 104 -9.34 14.83 -2.45
N GLY A 105 -8.03 14.88 -2.41
CA GLY A 105 -7.28 16.07 -2.03
C GLY A 105 -7.21 16.32 -0.52
N ARG A 106 -7.72 15.40 0.30
CA ARG A 106 -7.81 15.57 1.75
C ARG A 106 -6.82 14.67 2.51
N VAL A 107 -6.45 15.14 3.69
CA VAL A 107 -5.71 14.35 4.68
C VAL A 107 -6.66 14.09 5.84
N VAL A 108 -6.86 12.81 6.14
CA VAL A 108 -7.82 12.34 7.15
C VAL A 108 -7.16 11.41 8.16
N ASN A 109 -7.77 11.28 9.35
CA ASN A 109 -7.37 10.29 10.33
C ASN A 109 -7.93 8.89 10.00
N ALA A 110 -7.66 7.91 10.85
CA ALA A 110 -8.13 6.53 10.68
C ALA A 110 -9.66 6.37 10.71
N LEU A 111 -10.40 7.35 11.22
CA LEU A 111 -11.86 7.40 11.24
C LEU A 111 -12.46 8.14 10.03
N GLY A 112 -11.61 8.68 9.14
CA GLY A 112 -12.02 9.47 7.99
C GLY A 112 -12.32 10.94 8.29
N GLU A 113 -11.98 11.43 9.48
CA GLU A 113 -12.13 12.83 9.86
C GLU A 113 -10.98 13.67 9.31
N PRO A 114 -11.27 14.90 8.80
CA PRO A 114 -10.23 15.75 8.22
C PRO A 114 -9.28 16.30 9.28
N ILE A 115 -7.97 16.19 9.01
CA ILE A 115 -6.89 16.72 9.84
C ILE A 115 -6.03 17.76 9.12
N ASP A 116 -6.43 18.16 7.92
CA ASP A 116 -5.71 19.07 7.03
C ASP A 116 -6.08 20.56 7.22
N GLY A 117 -6.97 20.88 8.15
CA GLY A 117 -7.43 22.24 8.40
C GLY A 117 -8.32 22.86 7.32
N LYS A 118 -8.73 22.10 6.30
CA LYS A 118 -9.58 22.56 5.18
C LYS A 118 -11.08 22.51 5.49
N GLY A 119 -11.46 22.29 6.74
CA GLY A 119 -12.86 22.18 7.16
C GLY A 119 -13.49 20.80 6.90
N PRO A 120 -14.78 20.64 7.23
CA PRO A 120 -15.49 19.37 7.12
C PRO A 120 -15.55 18.87 5.67
N ILE A 121 -15.61 17.54 5.51
CA ILE A 121 -15.73 16.88 4.21
C ILE A 121 -17.20 16.59 3.93
N ALA A 122 -17.68 17.04 2.79
CA ALA A 122 -19.04 16.75 2.34
C ALA A 122 -19.10 15.34 1.75
N THR A 123 -19.51 14.37 2.56
CA THR A 123 -19.78 13.00 2.14
C THR A 123 -21.13 12.57 2.68
N SER A 124 -21.92 11.86 1.88
CA SER A 124 -23.20 11.28 2.29
C SER A 124 -23.16 9.77 2.45
N ALA A 125 -22.08 9.13 1.99
CA ALA A 125 -21.89 7.68 2.03
C ALA A 125 -20.89 7.28 3.11
N THR A 126 -21.15 6.15 3.75
CA THR A 126 -20.24 5.49 4.67
C THR A 126 -20.05 4.04 4.25
N ARG A 127 -18.88 3.46 4.56
CA ARG A 127 -18.59 2.06 4.28
C ARG A 127 -17.95 1.39 5.50
N PRO A 128 -18.33 0.14 5.83
CA PRO A 128 -17.65 -0.63 6.85
C PRO A 128 -16.17 -0.75 6.54
N ILE A 129 -15.31 -0.64 7.56
CA ILE A 129 -13.87 -0.79 7.37
C ILE A 129 -13.47 -2.24 7.09
N GLU A 130 -14.23 -3.19 7.61
CA GLU A 130 -14.07 -4.60 7.30
C GLU A 130 -15.14 -5.05 6.32
N SER A 131 -14.73 -5.61 5.20
CA SER A 131 -15.57 -6.22 4.18
C SER A 131 -14.88 -7.44 3.60
N GLU A 132 -15.66 -8.35 3.05
CA GLU A 132 -15.14 -9.53 2.38
C GLU A 132 -14.39 -9.15 1.10
N ALA A 133 -13.33 -9.90 0.81
CA ALA A 133 -12.60 -9.75 -0.44
C ALA A 133 -13.46 -10.27 -1.62
N PRO A 134 -13.27 -9.73 -2.84
CA PRO A 134 -13.95 -10.26 -4.03
C PRO A 134 -13.73 -11.75 -4.18
N GLY A 135 -14.80 -12.49 -4.48
CA GLY A 135 -14.79 -13.93 -4.72
C GLY A 135 -14.02 -14.31 -6.00
N ILE A 136 -13.79 -15.60 -6.21
CA ILE A 136 -13.04 -16.10 -7.37
C ILE A 136 -13.73 -15.73 -8.69
N ILE A 137 -15.04 -15.81 -8.75
CA ILE A 137 -15.85 -15.52 -9.95
C ILE A 137 -15.85 -14.02 -10.27
N GLU A 138 -15.74 -13.17 -9.26
CA GLU A 138 -15.78 -11.72 -9.40
C GLU A 138 -14.43 -11.16 -9.92
N ARG A 139 -13.34 -11.93 -9.79
CA ARG A 139 -12.00 -11.49 -10.19
C ARG A 139 -11.75 -11.67 -11.67
N GLN A 140 -11.03 -10.69 -12.23
CA GLN A 140 -10.48 -10.75 -13.57
C GLN A 140 -8.95 -10.87 -13.51
N GLY A 141 -8.36 -11.52 -14.52
CA GLY A 141 -6.90 -11.59 -14.65
C GLY A 141 -6.26 -10.20 -14.84
N VAL A 142 -5.12 -10.00 -14.20
CA VAL A 142 -4.35 -8.76 -14.30
C VAL A 142 -3.62 -8.70 -15.63
N SER A 143 -3.95 -7.72 -16.48
CA SER A 143 -3.36 -7.55 -17.81
C SER A 143 -3.08 -6.10 -18.20
N VAL A 144 -3.63 -5.14 -17.46
CA VAL A 144 -3.42 -3.72 -17.71
C VAL A 144 -2.25 -3.21 -16.85
N PRO A 145 -1.21 -2.58 -17.45
CA PRO A 145 -0.08 -2.10 -16.67
C PRO A 145 -0.45 -0.92 -15.77
N LEU A 146 0.13 -0.91 -14.56
CA LEU A 146 0.25 0.28 -13.72
C LEU A 146 1.65 0.85 -13.94
N GLN A 147 1.76 1.94 -14.68
CA GLN A 147 3.05 2.57 -14.93
C GLN A 147 3.54 3.30 -13.68
N THR A 148 4.69 2.90 -13.15
CA THR A 148 5.28 3.55 -11.98
C THR A 148 6.08 4.80 -12.35
N GLY A 149 6.50 4.90 -13.61
CA GLY A 149 7.42 5.92 -14.08
C GLY A 149 8.87 5.67 -13.64
N ILE A 150 9.14 4.50 -13.06
CA ILE A 150 10.47 4.09 -12.58
C ILE A 150 11.03 3.04 -13.55
N LYS A 151 12.09 3.40 -14.26
CA LYS A 151 12.69 2.58 -15.33
C LYS A 151 12.97 1.14 -14.87
N ALA A 152 13.57 0.97 -13.70
CA ALA A 152 13.91 -0.34 -13.17
C ALA A 152 12.69 -1.22 -12.87
N ILE A 153 11.57 -0.63 -12.47
CA ILE A 153 10.33 -1.36 -12.16
C ILE A 153 9.59 -1.68 -13.45
N ASP A 154 9.26 -0.66 -14.24
CA ASP A 154 8.41 -0.81 -15.43
C ASP A 154 9.05 -1.75 -16.47
N SER A 155 10.41 -1.80 -16.53
CA SER A 155 11.12 -2.68 -17.46
C SER A 155 11.32 -4.11 -16.94
N MET A 156 11.67 -4.31 -15.65
CA MET A 156 12.11 -5.61 -15.15
C MET A 156 11.14 -6.27 -14.16
N ILE A 157 10.29 -5.49 -13.48
CA ILE A 157 9.39 -5.95 -12.42
C ILE A 157 8.04 -5.25 -12.60
N PRO A 158 7.36 -5.46 -13.73
CA PRO A 158 6.15 -4.72 -14.06
C PRO A 158 5.01 -5.02 -13.10
N ILE A 159 4.24 -3.97 -12.80
CA ILE A 159 3.07 -4.02 -11.92
C ILE A 159 1.82 -3.85 -12.76
N GLY A 160 0.81 -4.68 -12.54
CA GLY A 160 -0.49 -4.57 -13.19
C GLY A 160 -1.56 -3.99 -12.28
N ARG A 161 -2.59 -3.40 -12.88
CA ARG A 161 -3.76 -2.88 -12.15
C ARG A 161 -4.52 -4.04 -11.52
N GLY A 162 -4.68 -4.01 -10.20
CA GLY A 162 -5.25 -5.09 -9.41
C GLY A 162 -4.24 -6.05 -8.79
N GLN A 163 -2.94 -5.83 -9.00
CA GLN A 163 -1.87 -6.61 -8.41
C GLN A 163 -1.50 -6.13 -7.01
N ARG A 164 -0.99 -7.05 -6.18
CA ARG A 164 -0.37 -6.75 -4.88
C ARG A 164 1.13 -6.92 -5.02
N GLU A 165 1.88 -5.83 -5.01
CA GLU A 165 3.33 -5.86 -5.15
C GLU A 165 3.99 -5.29 -3.89
N LEU A 166 4.74 -6.12 -3.19
CA LEU A 166 5.42 -5.74 -1.95
C LEU A 166 6.67 -4.91 -2.24
N ILE A 167 6.84 -3.80 -1.52
CA ILE A 167 8.09 -3.04 -1.50
C ILE A 167 8.78 -3.30 -0.17
N ILE A 168 9.94 -3.96 -0.21
CA ILE A 168 10.63 -4.45 0.98
C ILE A 168 12.10 -4.02 1.01
N GLY A 169 12.60 -3.69 2.18
CA GLY A 169 14.00 -3.31 2.39
C GLY A 169 14.21 -2.62 3.73
N ASP A 170 15.45 -2.35 4.08
CA ASP A 170 15.84 -1.72 5.33
C ASP A 170 15.36 -0.26 5.43
N ARG A 171 15.51 0.33 6.61
CA ARG A 171 15.23 1.77 6.80
C ARG A 171 16.05 2.62 5.84
N GLN A 172 15.41 3.70 5.35
CA GLN A 172 16.06 4.71 4.51
C GLN A 172 16.62 4.20 3.16
N THR A 173 16.21 3.03 2.68
CA THR A 173 16.60 2.50 1.36
C THR A 173 15.83 3.10 0.19
N GLY A 174 14.85 3.99 0.47
CA GLY A 174 14.08 4.67 -0.56
C GLY A 174 12.70 4.06 -0.87
N LYS A 175 12.16 3.17 0.00
CA LYS A 175 10.83 2.56 -0.19
C LYS A 175 9.73 3.60 -0.42
N THR A 176 9.64 4.59 0.46
CA THR A 176 8.65 5.68 0.38
C THR A 176 8.83 6.52 -0.88
N GLU A 177 10.06 6.72 -1.36
CA GLU A 177 10.33 7.46 -2.60
C GLU A 177 9.71 6.77 -3.83
N ILE A 178 9.83 5.44 -3.92
CA ILE A 178 9.23 4.65 -5.00
C ILE A 178 7.73 4.85 -5.08
N VAL A 179 7.02 4.79 -3.95
CA VAL A 179 5.57 4.94 -3.95
C VAL A 179 5.12 6.37 -4.23
N ILE A 180 5.89 7.37 -3.78
CA ILE A 180 5.62 8.77 -4.11
C ILE A 180 5.76 9.01 -5.62
N ASP A 181 6.85 8.55 -6.22
CA ASP A 181 7.06 8.68 -7.67
C ASP A 181 5.99 7.94 -8.46
N THR A 182 5.56 6.76 -7.98
CA THR A 182 4.44 6.02 -8.57
C THR A 182 3.13 6.82 -8.50
N ILE A 183 2.82 7.45 -7.36
CA ILE A 183 1.62 8.31 -7.23
C ILE A 183 1.71 9.52 -8.16
N ILE A 184 2.85 10.20 -8.21
CA ILE A 184 3.06 11.35 -9.09
C ILE A 184 2.86 10.96 -10.57
N ASN A 185 3.31 9.77 -10.95
CA ASN A 185 3.17 9.27 -12.32
C ASN A 185 1.72 8.94 -12.71
N GLN A 186 0.79 8.83 -11.75
CA GLN A 186 -0.62 8.58 -12.08
C GLN A 186 -1.37 9.82 -12.59
N LYS A 187 -0.71 10.97 -12.68
CA LYS A 187 -1.30 12.17 -13.27
C LYS A 187 -1.79 11.87 -14.68
N ASN A 188 -3.06 12.14 -14.94
CA ASN A 188 -3.74 11.88 -16.22
C ASN A 188 -3.93 10.39 -16.60
N SER A 189 -3.60 9.44 -15.71
CA SER A 189 -3.82 8.00 -15.97
C SER A 189 -5.25 7.52 -15.65
N GLY A 190 -6.04 8.36 -14.96
CA GLY A 190 -7.36 8.00 -14.44
C GLY A 190 -7.32 7.14 -13.17
N VAL A 191 -6.13 6.83 -12.65
CA VAL A 191 -5.97 6.05 -11.41
C VAL A 191 -6.05 6.99 -10.21
N LEU A 192 -6.95 6.67 -9.27
CA LEU A 192 -7.03 7.36 -7.98
C LEU A 192 -6.03 6.75 -7.00
N CYS A 193 -5.48 7.56 -6.11
CA CYS A 193 -4.46 7.12 -5.18
C CYS A 193 -4.92 7.26 -3.73
N ILE A 194 -4.58 6.29 -2.90
CA ILE A 194 -4.78 6.35 -1.46
C ILE A 194 -3.46 6.00 -0.78
N TYR A 195 -2.97 6.91 0.04
CA TYR A 195 -1.76 6.69 0.82
C TYR A 195 -2.13 6.55 2.30
N VAL A 196 -1.83 5.38 2.87
CA VAL A 196 -2.09 5.10 4.28
C VAL A 196 -0.77 5.16 5.05
N ALA A 197 -0.60 6.21 5.84
CA ALA A 197 0.53 6.41 6.74
C ALA A 197 0.25 5.75 8.09
N ILE A 198 1.00 4.71 8.44
CA ILE A 198 0.80 3.92 9.66
C ILE A 198 1.97 4.12 10.61
N GLY A 199 1.72 4.67 11.80
CA GLY A 199 2.75 4.88 12.82
C GLY A 199 3.90 5.78 12.36
N GLN A 200 3.64 6.72 11.46
CA GLN A 200 4.62 7.69 10.98
C GLN A 200 4.59 8.97 11.81
N LYS A 201 5.67 9.75 11.73
CA LYS A 201 5.72 11.07 12.36
C LYS A 201 4.82 12.04 11.58
N ASN A 202 4.07 12.88 12.28
CA ASN A 202 3.23 13.92 11.64
C ASN A 202 4.01 14.81 10.67
N THR A 203 5.27 15.15 11.00
CA THR A 203 6.14 15.93 10.12
C THR A 203 6.39 15.23 8.78
N SER A 204 6.52 13.91 8.76
CA SER A 204 6.71 13.13 7.53
C SER A 204 5.45 13.15 6.66
N VAL A 205 4.27 13.05 7.28
CA VAL A 205 2.98 13.12 6.57
C VAL A 205 2.76 14.50 5.96
N VAL A 206 3.09 15.57 6.69
CA VAL A 206 3.02 16.94 6.16
C VAL A 206 3.97 17.15 4.98
N GLN A 207 5.21 16.67 5.07
CA GLN A 207 6.17 16.73 3.96
C GLN A 207 5.69 15.96 2.75
N LEU A 208 5.12 14.77 2.94
CA LEU A 208 4.51 13.97 1.88
C LEU A 208 3.37 14.74 1.19
N ALA A 209 2.42 15.27 1.97
CA ALA A 209 1.29 16.02 1.44
C ALA A 209 1.74 17.25 0.62
N ASN A 210 2.75 17.98 1.12
CA ASN A 210 3.32 19.12 0.40
C ASN A 210 4.02 18.72 -0.90
N ARG A 211 4.74 17.59 -0.91
CA ARG A 211 5.39 17.06 -2.13
C ARG A 211 4.35 16.67 -3.18
N LEU A 212 3.31 15.94 -2.79
CA LEU A 212 2.22 15.55 -3.68
C LEU A 212 1.45 16.78 -4.19
N ALA A 213 1.21 17.77 -3.33
CA ALA A 213 0.58 19.02 -3.73
C ALA A 213 1.42 19.80 -4.74
N SER A 214 2.74 19.92 -4.52
CA SER A 214 3.66 20.59 -5.46
C SER A 214 3.72 19.91 -6.82
N ALA A 215 3.51 18.60 -6.89
CA ALA A 215 3.44 17.82 -8.12
C ALA A 215 2.05 17.85 -8.77
N GLY A 216 1.03 18.42 -8.10
CA GLY A 216 -0.37 18.37 -8.53
C GLY A 216 -1.00 16.98 -8.38
N ALA A 217 -0.44 16.14 -7.52
CA ALA A 217 -0.91 14.77 -7.30
C ALA A 217 -1.96 14.68 -6.18
N MET A 218 -2.15 15.71 -5.38
CA MET A 218 -3.20 15.72 -4.36
C MET A 218 -4.61 15.71 -4.94
N ASP A 219 -4.82 16.23 -6.14
CA ASP A 219 -6.15 16.32 -6.76
C ASP A 219 -6.83 14.94 -6.92
N TYR A 220 -6.03 13.88 -7.04
CA TYR A 220 -6.49 12.48 -7.19
C TYR A 220 -6.01 11.57 -6.05
N THR A 221 -5.53 12.15 -4.93
CA THR A 221 -4.96 11.38 -3.82
C THR A 221 -5.69 11.67 -2.51
N ILE A 222 -5.95 10.61 -1.74
CA ILE A 222 -6.39 10.67 -0.34
C ILE A 222 -5.23 10.23 0.54
N ILE A 223 -4.95 10.96 1.62
CA ILE A 223 -3.98 10.54 2.64
C ILE A 223 -4.74 10.17 3.91
N VAL A 224 -4.61 8.92 4.35
CA VAL A 224 -5.12 8.42 5.63
C VAL A 224 -3.94 8.33 6.59
N SER A 225 -3.99 9.03 7.72
CA SER A 225 -2.88 9.08 8.67
C SER A 225 -3.30 8.55 10.03
N ALA A 226 -2.54 7.58 10.53
CA ALA A 226 -2.51 7.19 11.95
C ALA A 226 -1.08 7.36 12.44
N SER A 227 -0.83 8.45 13.17
CA SER A 227 0.52 8.85 13.58
C SER A 227 1.11 7.93 14.65
N ALA A 228 2.43 8.02 14.84
CA ALA A 228 3.13 7.27 15.89
C ALA A 228 2.75 7.69 17.31
N SER A 229 2.11 8.86 17.48
CA SER A 229 1.61 9.34 18.77
C SER A 229 0.18 8.90 19.08
N GLU A 230 -0.53 8.37 18.09
CA GLU A 230 -1.88 7.86 18.26
C GLU A 230 -1.88 6.45 18.85
N SER A 231 -3.00 6.07 19.45
CA SER A 231 -3.18 4.76 20.10
C SER A 231 -3.04 3.59 19.10
N ALA A 232 -2.65 2.42 19.59
CA ALA A 232 -2.52 1.22 18.77
C ALA A 232 -3.82 0.83 18.03
N PRO A 233 -5.03 0.97 18.60
CA PRO A 233 -6.27 0.76 17.87
C PRO A 233 -6.42 1.61 16.61
N LEU A 234 -6.08 2.90 16.64
CA LEU A 234 -6.17 3.78 15.47
C LEU A 234 -5.17 3.38 14.38
N GLN A 235 -3.94 3.01 14.76
CA GLN A 235 -2.96 2.47 13.81
C GLN A 235 -3.40 1.13 13.21
N TYR A 236 -4.11 0.30 13.98
CA TYR A 236 -4.67 -0.97 13.52
C TYR A 236 -5.76 -0.78 12.47
N ILE A 237 -6.70 0.15 12.66
CA ILE A 237 -7.83 0.34 11.74
C ILE A 237 -7.50 1.14 10.48
N ALA A 238 -6.44 1.98 10.50
CA ALA A 238 -6.10 2.87 9.41
C ALA A 238 -5.98 2.19 8.03
N PRO A 239 -5.28 1.05 7.85
CA PRO A 239 -5.22 0.38 6.56
C PRO A 239 -6.57 -0.16 6.08
N TYR A 240 -7.42 -0.62 6.98
CA TYR A 240 -8.77 -1.06 6.64
C TYR A 240 -9.67 0.11 6.23
N ALA A 241 -9.54 1.25 6.91
CA ALA A 241 -10.22 2.49 6.54
C ALA A 241 -9.83 2.96 5.13
N GLY A 242 -8.54 3.00 4.83
CA GLY A 242 -8.04 3.31 3.49
C GLY A 242 -8.53 2.33 2.44
N CYS A 243 -8.55 1.03 2.77
CA CYS A 243 -9.07 -0.01 1.87
C CYS A 243 -10.56 0.16 1.59
N ALA A 244 -11.38 0.48 2.61
CA ALA A 244 -12.80 0.76 2.44
C ALA A 244 -13.06 1.97 1.51
N MET A 245 -12.23 3.02 1.62
CA MET A 245 -12.28 4.16 0.70
C MET A 245 -11.91 3.75 -0.74
N ALA A 246 -10.91 2.87 -0.92
CA ALA A 246 -10.52 2.34 -2.23
C ALA A 246 -11.64 1.51 -2.87
N GLU A 247 -12.30 0.67 -2.11
CA GLU A 247 -13.40 -0.17 -2.57
C GLU A 247 -14.60 0.64 -3.08
N TYR A 248 -14.88 1.78 -2.46
CA TYR A 248 -15.93 2.68 -2.94
C TYR A 248 -15.72 3.11 -4.39
N PHE A 249 -14.47 3.45 -4.74
CA PHE A 249 -14.14 3.85 -6.11
C PHE A 249 -14.05 2.66 -7.07
N ARG A 250 -13.52 1.51 -6.61
CA ARG A 250 -13.50 0.28 -7.41
C ARG A 250 -14.89 -0.15 -7.84
N GLU A 251 -15.89 -0.09 -6.95
CA GLU A 251 -17.28 -0.44 -7.24
C GLU A 251 -17.93 0.52 -8.25
N GLN A 252 -17.35 1.69 -8.48
CA GLN A 252 -17.74 2.61 -9.55
C GLN A 252 -16.98 2.37 -10.86
N GLY A 253 -16.24 1.26 -10.96
CA GLY A 253 -15.45 0.93 -12.15
C GLY A 253 -14.15 1.73 -12.28
N LYS A 254 -13.69 2.41 -11.21
CA LYS A 254 -12.44 3.18 -11.22
C LYS A 254 -11.26 2.31 -10.80
N ASP A 255 -10.08 2.62 -11.30
CA ASP A 255 -8.82 2.02 -10.86
C ASP A 255 -8.24 2.81 -9.69
N VAL A 256 -7.81 2.10 -8.67
CA VAL A 256 -7.25 2.69 -7.44
C VAL A 256 -5.88 2.09 -7.14
N LEU A 257 -4.92 2.94 -6.81
CA LEU A 257 -3.64 2.57 -6.23
C LEU A 257 -3.71 2.83 -4.72
N ILE A 258 -3.51 1.80 -3.91
CA ILE A 258 -3.41 1.95 -2.46
C ILE A 258 -2.02 1.61 -1.97
N VAL A 259 -1.45 2.49 -1.15
CA VAL A 259 -0.14 2.33 -0.52
C VAL A 259 -0.32 2.17 0.98
N TYR A 260 0.33 1.16 1.57
CA TYR A 260 0.36 0.95 3.02
C TYR A 260 1.78 1.18 3.54
N ASP A 261 2.07 2.32 4.11
CA ASP A 261 3.40 2.71 4.60
C ASP A 261 3.39 2.85 6.14
N ASP A 262 3.75 1.81 6.93
CA ASP A 262 4.14 0.46 6.52
C ASP A 262 3.37 -0.62 7.31
N LEU A 263 3.27 -1.80 6.75
CA LEU A 263 2.60 -2.93 7.40
C LEU A 263 3.43 -3.56 8.53
N SER A 264 4.73 -3.27 8.65
CA SER A 264 5.54 -3.68 9.80
C SER A 264 5.02 -3.01 11.07
N LYS A 265 4.76 -1.70 11.01
CA LYS A 265 4.17 -0.95 12.14
C LYS A 265 2.72 -1.35 12.41
N HIS A 266 1.96 -1.65 11.36
CA HIS A 266 0.62 -2.22 11.50
C HIS A 266 0.63 -3.51 12.32
N ALA A 267 1.55 -4.43 12.03
CA ALA A 267 1.71 -5.66 12.79
C ALA A 267 2.11 -5.39 14.25
N VAL A 268 3.00 -4.40 14.50
CA VAL A 268 3.40 -4.00 15.85
C VAL A 268 2.21 -3.43 16.63
N ALA A 269 1.39 -2.59 16.02
CA ALA A 269 0.17 -2.05 16.63
C ALA A 269 -0.81 -3.18 16.99
N TYR A 270 -0.99 -4.14 16.08
CA TYR A 270 -1.85 -5.31 16.33
C TYR A 270 -1.31 -6.21 17.44
N ARG A 271 0.02 -6.40 17.52
CA ARG A 271 0.67 -7.12 18.61
C ARG A 271 0.41 -6.42 19.95
N ALA A 272 0.60 -5.11 20.02
CA ALA A 272 0.34 -4.34 21.24
C ALA A 272 -1.12 -4.48 21.68
N LEU A 273 -2.07 -4.28 20.77
CA LEU A 273 -3.50 -4.45 21.01
C LEU A 273 -3.82 -5.86 21.52
N SER A 274 -3.28 -6.90 20.88
CA SER A 274 -3.54 -8.29 21.22
C SER A 274 -3.00 -8.67 22.61
N LEU A 275 -1.82 -8.15 22.97
CA LEU A 275 -1.25 -8.37 24.32
C LEU A 275 -2.06 -7.66 25.40
N LEU A 276 -2.56 -6.47 25.13
CA LEU A 276 -3.41 -5.71 26.05
C LEU A 276 -4.74 -6.43 26.34
N ILE A 277 -5.37 -7.02 25.32
CA ILE A 277 -6.58 -7.85 25.51
C ILE A 277 -6.27 -9.28 25.95
N ARG A 278 -5.01 -9.57 26.31
CA ARG A 278 -4.52 -10.85 26.84
C ARG A 278 -4.69 -12.05 25.89
N ARG A 279 -4.63 -11.83 24.59
CA ARG A 279 -4.52 -12.96 23.65
C ARG A 279 -3.16 -13.64 23.81
N PRO A 280 -3.11 -15.00 23.75
CA PRO A 280 -1.85 -15.72 23.92
C PRO A 280 -0.86 -15.34 22.81
N PRO A 281 0.38 -14.94 23.15
CA PRO A 281 1.41 -14.61 22.19
C PRO A 281 1.99 -15.86 21.51
N GLY A 282 2.30 -15.75 20.23
CA GLY A 282 3.05 -16.71 19.44
C GLY A 282 4.49 -16.28 19.18
N ARG A 283 5.00 -16.58 17.97
CA ARG A 283 6.35 -16.20 17.52
C ARG A 283 6.54 -14.66 17.59
N GLU A 284 7.66 -14.21 18.15
CA GLU A 284 8.00 -12.80 18.35
C GLU A 284 6.91 -11.99 19.08
N ALA A 285 6.16 -12.68 19.95
CA ALA A 285 5.01 -12.15 20.68
C ALA A 285 3.83 -11.68 19.79
N TYR A 286 3.82 -11.97 18.50
CA TYR A 286 2.65 -11.75 17.66
C TYR A 286 1.53 -12.76 17.98
N PRO A 287 0.26 -12.35 17.86
CA PRO A 287 -0.85 -13.29 18.00
C PRO A 287 -0.87 -14.28 16.84
N GLY A 288 -1.48 -15.46 17.04
CA GLY A 288 -1.51 -16.55 16.06
C GLY A 288 -2.20 -16.20 14.74
N ASP A 289 -3.03 -15.17 14.74
CA ASP A 289 -3.79 -14.69 13.58
C ASP A 289 -3.14 -13.51 12.82
N VAL A 290 -1.87 -13.19 13.10
CA VAL A 290 -1.17 -12.08 12.41
C VAL A 290 -1.05 -12.29 10.91
N PHE A 291 -0.98 -13.53 10.43
CA PHE A 291 -1.07 -13.80 9.00
C PHE A 291 -2.41 -13.36 8.42
N TYR A 292 -3.51 -13.69 9.10
CA TYR A 292 -4.85 -13.31 8.71
C TYR A 292 -5.09 -11.79 8.75
N LEU A 293 -4.42 -11.08 9.65
CA LEU A 293 -4.42 -9.61 9.70
C LEU A 293 -4.09 -9.00 8.33
N HIS A 294 -2.99 -9.42 7.71
CA HIS A 294 -2.54 -8.89 6.43
C HIS A 294 -3.23 -9.56 5.23
N SER A 295 -3.53 -10.86 5.30
CA SER A 295 -4.17 -11.55 4.18
C SER A 295 -5.59 -11.03 3.92
N ARG A 296 -6.42 -10.84 4.95
CA ARG A 296 -7.77 -10.30 4.78
C ARG A 296 -7.79 -8.84 4.28
N LEU A 297 -6.72 -8.06 4.55
CA LEU A 297 -6.55 -6.72 4.01
C LEU A 297 -6.14 -6.77 2.53
N LEU A 298 -5.07 -7.50 2.22
CA LEU A 298 -4.45 -7.52 0.90
C LEU A 298 -5.27 -8.29 -0.14
N GLU A 299 -6.04 -9.30 0.27
CA GLU A 299 -6.96 -10.02 -0.63
C GLU A 299 -8.11 -9.14 -1.16
N ARG A 300 -8.41 -8.03 -0.52
CA ARG A 300 -9.38 -7.03 -1.01
C ARG A 300 -8.88 -6.27 -2.23
N ALA A 301 -7.56 -6.24 -2.44
CA ALA A 301 -6.95 -5.70 -3.65
C ALA A 301 -7.04 -6.74 -4.78
N ALA A 302 -7.76 -6.38 -5.84
CA ALA A 302 -8.00 -7.23 -6.99
C ALA A 302 -8.47 -6.40 -8.19
N CYS A 303 -8.38 -6.98 -9.38
CA CYS A 303 -9.09 -6.53 -10.57
C CYS A 303 -10.43 -7.26 -10.62
N VAL A 304 -11.53 -6.52 -10.73
CA VAL A 304 -12.90 -7.05 -10.73
C VAL A 304 -13.44 -7.09 -12.16
N ALA A 305 -14.14 -8.15 -12.50
CA ALA A 305 -14.72 -8.33 -13.82
C ALA A 305 -15.84 -7.27 -14.10
N PRO A 306 -16.02 -6.84 -15.34
CA PRO A 306 -17.00 -5.80 -15.71
C PRO A 306 -18.42 -6.10 -15.27
N GLU A 307 -18.82 -7.38 -15.24
CA GLU A 307 -20.14 -7.84 -14.80
C GLU A 307 -20.41 -7.56 -13.31
N TYR A 308 -19.36 -7.38 -12.51
CA TYR A 308 -19.40 -7.07 -11.08
C TYR A 308 -18.96 -5.63 -10.77
N GLY A 309 -19.07 -4.72 -11.74
CA GLY A 309 -18.77 -3.30 -11.60
C GLY A 309 -17.45 -2.87 -12.25
N GLY A 310 -16.56 -3.78 -12.58
CA GLY A 310 -15.22 -3.46 -13.10
C GLY A 310 -14.34 -2.78 -12.06
N GLY A 311 -13.29 -2.10 -12.54
CA GLY A 311 -12.34 -1.40 -11.69
C GLY A 311 -11.33 -2.32 -11.01
N SER A 312 -10.31 -1.70 -10.40
CA SER A 312 -9.25 -2.44 -9.74
C SER A 312 -8.73 -1.71 -8.49
N ILE A 313 -8.18 -2.48 -7.56
CA ILE A 313 -7.35 -1.95 -6.47
C ILE A 313 -5.98 -2.61 -6.59
N THR A 314 -4.96 -1.80 -6.89
CA THR A 314 -3.55 -2.21 -6.86
C THR A 314 -2.97 -1.86 -5.50
N ALA A 315 -2.40 -2.82 -4.79
CA ALA A 315 -1.84 -2.59 -3.47
C ALA A 315 -0.30 -2.60 -3.51
N LEU A 316 0.29 -1.56 -2.94
CA LEU A 316 1.72 -1.47 -2.68
C LEU A 316 1.96 -1.43 -1.16
N PRO A 317 1.98 -2.59 -0.48
CA PRO A 317 2.40 -2.66 0.91
C PRO A 317 3.90 -2.45 1.03
N LEU A 318 4.33 -1.70 2.06
CA LEU A 318 5.72 -1.53 2.43
C LEU A 318 6.02 -2.38 3.66
N ILE A 319 7.16 -3.06 3.63
CA ILE A 319 7.71 -3.79 4.79
C ILE A 319 9.13 -3.30 5.07
N GLU A 320 9.40 -3.06 6.34
CA GLU A 320 10.74 -2.72 6.82
C GLU A 320 11.46 -3.97 7.30
N THR A 321 12.66 -4.22 6.76
CA THR A 321 13.57 -5.26 7.22
C THR A 321 14.64 -4.68 8.14
N GLN A 322 15.35 -5.57 8.83
CA GLN A 322 16.54 -5.24 9.59
C GLN A 322 17.71 -6.05 9.02
N ALA A 323 18.77 -5.36 8.61
CA ALA A 323 19.96 -5.96 8.00
C ALA A 323 19.64 -6.89 6.80
N GLY A 324 18.62 -6.54 6.01
CA GLY A 324 18.22 -7.30 4.83
C GLY A 324 17.54 -8.65 5.13
N ASP A 325 17.16 -8.94 6.39
CA ASP A 325 16.55 -10.22 6.77
C ASP A 325 15.10 -10.33 6.29
N VAL A 326 14.93 -10.98 5.15
CA VAL A 326 13.60 -11.32 4.59
C VAL A 326 13.00 -12.58 5.19
N SER A 327 13.75 -13.33 6.00
CA SER A 327 13.30 -14.56 6.66
C SER A 327 12.58 -14.30 7.99
N ALA A 328 12.57 -13.07 8.46
CA ALA A 328 11.81 -12.64 9.63
C ALA A 328 10.31 -12.90 9.47
N TYR A 329 9.58 -12.95 10.60
CA TYR A 329 8.20 -13.47 10.61
C TYR A 329 7.23 -12.64 9.76
N ILE A 330 7.20 -11.33 9.93
CA ILE A 330 6.27 -10.46 9.17
C ILE A 330 6.64 -10.37 7.68
N PRO A 331 7.92 -10.15 7.28
CA PRO A 331 8.33 -10.21 5.89
C PRO A 331 7.90 -11.48 5.17
N THR A 332 8.17 -12.65 5.75
CA THR A 332 7.82 -13.97 5.17
C THR A 332 6.31 -14.08 4.94
N ASN A 333 5.49 -13.64 5.90
CA ASN A 333 4.04 -13.66 5.76
C ASN A 333 3.57 -12.80 4.60
N VAL A 334 4.05 -11.56 4.50
CA VAL A 334 3.58 -10.64 3.46
C VAL A 334 4.09 -11.04 2.06
N ILE A 335 5.32 -11.55 1.94
CA ILE A 335 5.84 -12.12 0.67
C ILE A 335 4.92 -13.26 0.17
N SER A 336 4.40 -14.08 1.08
CA SER A 336 3.51 -15.20 0.68
C SER A 336 2.11 -14.75 0.25
N ILE A 337 1.62 -13.61 0.76
CA ILE A 337 0.31 -13.06 0.44
C ILE A 337 0.33 -12.28 -0.88
N THR A 338 1.45 -11.64 -1.21
CA THR A 338 1.57 -10.74 -2.36
C THR A 338 1.91 -11.48 -3.67
N ASP A 339 1.67 -10.83 -4.79
CA ASP A 339 1.89 -11.35 -6.15
C ASP A 339 3.32 -11.07 -6.65
N GLY A 340 4.21 -10.68 -5.76
CA GLY A 340 5.61 -10.38 -6.01
C GLY A 340 6.18 -9.40 -5.01
N GLN A 341 7.48 -9.13 -5.15
CA GLN A 341 8.18 -8.18 -4.30
C GLN A 341 9.27 -7.41 -5.05
N ILE A 342 9.41 -6.14 -4.70
CA ILE A 342 10.52 -5.27 -5.10
C ILE A 342 11.43 -5.13 -3.89
N PHE A 343 12.63 -5.66 -4.00
CA PHE A 343 13.61 -5.68 -2.93
C PHE A 343 14.61 -4.54 -3.07
N LEU A 344 14.74 -3.72 -2.01
CA LEU A 344 15.72 -2.64 -1.95
C LEU A 344 16.89 -3.03 -1.05
N GLU A 345 18.10 -2.89 -1.58
CA GLU A 345 19.35 -3.22 -0.88
C GLU A 345 20.07 -1.99 -0.36
N THR A 346 20.50 -2.07 0.88
CA THR A 346 21.31 -1.02 1.53
C THR A 346 22.65 -0.80 0.84
N GLU A 347 23.29 -1.87 0.33
CA GLU A 347 24.55 -1.79 -0.38
C GLU A 347 24.43 -0.97 -1.68
N LEU A 348 23.37 -1.20 -2.47
CA LEU A 348 23.10 -0.41 -3.68
C LEU A 348 22.86 1.05 -3.35
N PHE A 349 22.11 1.31 -2.27
CA PHE A 349 21.84 2.67 -1.81
C PHE A 349 23.14 3.40 -1.44
N HIS A 350 24.03 2.76 -0.68
CA HIS A 350 25.33 3.33 -0.30
C HIS A 350 26.28 3.48 -1.50
N ALA A 351 26.16 2.64 -2.51
CA ALA A 351 26.90 2.77 -3.77
C ALA A 351 26.36 3.88 -4.68
N GLY A 352 25.32 4.62 -4.27
CA GLY A 352 24.71 5.69 -5.05
C GLY A 352 23.87 5.20 -6.24
N ILE A 353 23.46 3.93 -6.24
CA ILE A 353 22.54 3.36 -7.22
C ILE A 353 21.13 3.57 -6.71
N MET A 354 20.42 4.54 -7.26
CA MET A 354 19.06 4.90 -6.86
C MET A 354 18.11 4.90 -8.06
N PRO A 355 16.92 4.25 -7.93
CA PRO A 355 16.44 3.48 -6.78
C PRO A 355 17.30 2.23 -6.52
N ALA A 356 17.44 1.88 -5.25
CA ALA A 356 18.32 0.78 -4.80
C ALA A 356 17.68 -0.61 -4.99
N ILE A 357 17.03 -0.82 -6.12
CA ILE A 357 16.30 -2.04 -6.44
C ILE A 357 17.29 -3.13 -6.88
N ASN A 358 17.17 -4.31 -6.28
CA ASN A 358 17.85 -5.51 -6.73
C ASN A 358 16.93 -6.34 -7.65
N PRO A 359 17.13 -6.31 -8.98
CA PRO A 359 16.27 -7.08 -9.90
C PRO A 359 16.46 -8.60 -9.80
N GLY A 360 17.60 -9.06 -9.26
CA GLY A 360 17.91 -10.48 -9.14
C GLY A 360 16.96 -11.23 -8.21
N ILE A 361 16.60 -10.62 -7.09
CA ILE A 361 15.70 -11.18 -6.07
C ILE A 361 14.30 -10.58 -6.07
N SER A 362 14.08 -9.54 -6.87
CA SER A 362 12.78 -8.95 -7.08
C SER A 362 11.99 -9.73 -8.13
N VAL A 363 10.70 -9.94 -7.89
CA VAL A 363 9.83 -10.78 -8.73
C VAL A 363 8.47 -10.12 -8.86
N SER A 364 7.94 -10.08 -10.08
CA SER A 364 6.52 -9.87 -10.35
C SER A 364 5.92 -11.16 -10.92
N ARG A 365 4.93 -11.74 -10.24
CA ARG A 365 4.27 -12.96 -10.71
C ARG A 365 3.33 -12.72 -11.88
N VAL A 366 2.89 -11.48 -12.09
CA VAL A 366 2.12 -11.06 -13.27
C VAL A 366 3.05 -10.90 -14.47
N GLY A 367 4.21 -10.30 -14.26
CA GLY A 367 5.27 -10.17 -15.25
C GLY A 367 4.82 -9.51 -16.55
N GLY A 368 5.27 -10.03 -17.68
CA GLY A 368 5.01 -9.47 -18.99
C GLY A 368 3.54 -9.42 -19.46
N ALA A 369 2.60 -10.01 -18.70
CA ALA A 369 1.17 -9.84 -18.95
C ALA A 369 0.71 -8.39 -18.63
N ALA A 370 1.40 -7.74 -17.69
CA ALA A 370 1.16 -6.35 -17.29
C ALA A 370 2.19 -5.39 -17.89
N GLN A 371 2.72 -5.67 -19.07
CA GLN A 371 3.59 -4.76 -19.81
C GLN A 371 2.99 -4.35 -21.13
N LEU A 372 3.25 -3.10 -21.56
CA LEU A 372 3.01 -2.68 -22.93
C LEU A 372 3.86 -3.50 -23.90
N LYS A 373 3.35 -3.80 -25.09
CA LYS A 373 4.05 -4.59 -26.10
C LYS A 373 5.43 -4.04 -26.44
N ALA A 374 5.55 -2.70 -26.54
CA ALA A 374 6.82 -2.02 -26.75
C ALA A 374 7.81 -2.33 -25.64
N MET A 375 7.44 -2.10 -24.37
CA MET A 375 8.30 -2.37 -23.23
C MET A 375 8.70 -3.84 -23.15
N LYS A 376 7.75 -4.76 -23.34
CA LYS A 376 8.01 -6.21 -23.31
C LYS A 376 9.05 -6.65 -24.33
N LYS A 377 9.03 -6.05 -25.56
CA LYS A 377 10.01 -6.37 -26.59
C LYS A 377 11.41 -5.87 -26.24
N VAL A 378 11.53 -4.64 -25.72
CA VAL A 378 12.85 -4.03 -25.47
C VAL A 378 13.49 -4.48 -24.15
N SER A 379 12.70 -4.85 -23.16
CA SER A 379 13.18 -5.21 -21.83
C SER A 379 13.41 -6.72 -21.62
N GLY A 380 13.13 -7.55 -22.63
CA GLY A 380 13.14 -9.01 -22.49
C GLY A 380 14.47 -9.58 -21.98
N GLU A 381 15.59 -9.01 -22.41
CA GLU A 381 16.94 -9.46 -22.02
C GLU A 381 17.55 -8.61 -20.90
N LEU A 382 16.95 -7.45 -20.57
CA LEU A 382 17.54 -6.45 -19.66
C LEU A 382 17.87 -7.03 -18.28
N LYS A 383 16.93 -7.80 -17.72
CA LYS A 383 17.10 -8.43 -16.41
C LYS A 383 18.24 -9.45 -16.41
N LEU A 384 18.39 -10.22 -17.48
CA LEU A 384 19.47 -11.19 -17.65
C LEU A 384 20.82 -10.48 -17.77
N LEU A 385 20.91 -9.47 -18.62
CA LEU A 385 22.14 -8.66 -18.80
C LEU A 385 22.58 -8.00 -17.51
N TYR A 386 21.62 -7.43 -16.74
CA TYR A 386 21.92 -6.86 -15.43
C TYR A 386 22.44 -7.90 -14.44
N SER A 387 21.80 -9.09 -14.38
CA SER A 387 22.22 -10.16 -13.47
C SER A 387 23.63 -10.68 -13.81
N GLN A 388 23.91 -10.89 -15.10
CA GLN A 388 25.24 -11.28 -15.56
C GLN A 388 26.30 -10.22 -15.21
N TYR A 389 25.98 -8.95 -15.37
CA TYR A 389 26.89 -7.87 -14.97
C TYR A 389 27.20 -7.93 -13.46
N ARG A 390 26.21 -8.14 -12.62
CA ARG A 390 26.43 -8.21 -11.15
C ARG A 390 27.33 -9.38 -10.77
N GLU A 391 27.16 -10.54 -11.40
CA GLU A 391 28.02 -11.70 -11.19
C GLU A 391 29.45 -11.40 -11.65
N LEU A 392 29.63 -10.88 -12.86
CA LEU A 392 30.94 -10.53 -13.41
C LEU A 392 31.63 -9.43 -12.59
N GLN A 393 30.88 -8.43 -12.09
CA GLN A 393 31.43 -7.38 -11.23
C GLN A 393 32.04 -7.94 -9.95
N ALA A 394 31.41 -8.93 -9.33
CA ALA A 394 31.94 -9.60 -8.15
C ALA A 394 33.26 -10.34 -8.47
N PHE A 395 33.34 -11.01 -9.62
CA PHE A 395 34.56 -11.69 -10.08
C PHE A 395 35.67 -10.70 -10.45
N ALA A 396 35.34 -9.59 -11.11
CA ALA A 396 36.31 -8.58 -11.55
C ALA A 396 37.07 -7.92 -10.40
N GLN A 397 36.53 -7.91 -9.19
CA GLN A 397 37.24 -7.42 -7.99
C GLN A 397 38.39 -8.31 -7.56
N PHE A 398 38.43 -9.58 -7.97
CA PHE A 398 39.43 -10.56 -7.57
C PHE A 398 40.41 -10.95 -8.68
N GLY A 399 40.17 -10.55 -9.95
CA GLY A 399 40.99 -10.97 -11.12
C GLY A 399 41.59 -9.80 -11.87
N SER A 400 42.90 -9.88 -12.18
CA SER A 400 43.61 -8.84 -12.91
C SER A 400 43.58 -8.94 -14.44
N ASP A 401 43.32 -10.16 -15.00
CA ASP A 401 43.30 -10.40 -16.45
C ASP A 401 41.93 -10.87 -16.93
N LEU A 402 41.12 -9.91 -17.35
CA LEU A 402 39.83 -10.19 -17.99
C LEU A 402 39.98 -10.21 -19.51
N ASP A 403 39.36 -11.18 -20.16
CA ASP A 403 39.29 -11.25 -21.62
C ASP A 403 38.46 -10.11 -22.25
N ALA A 404 38.55 -9.92 -23.55
CA ALA A 404 37.87 -8.83 -24.25
C ALA A 404 36.35 -8.91 -24.17
N ASP A 405 35.77 -10.12 -24.19
CA ASP A 405 34.34 -10.32 -24.11
C ASP A 405 33.79 -9.97 -22.73
N THR A 406 34.47 -10.42 -21.67
CA THR A 406 34.13 -10.07 -20.29
C THR A 406 34.23 -8.56 -20.04
N LYS A 407 35.24 -7.87 -20.60
CA LYS A 407 35.36 -6.41 -20.52
C LYS A 407 34.21 -5.70 -21.23
N ALA A 408 33.81 -6.18 -22.41
CA ALA A 408 32.68 -5.64 -23.16
C ALA A 408 31.34 -5.79 -22.38
N ARG A 409 31.09 -6.97 -21.77
CA ARG A 409 29.91 -7.21 -20.94
C ARG A 409 29.89 -6.34 -19.68
N LEU A 410 31.04 -6.14 -19.03
CA LEU A 410 31.15 -5.22 -17.89
C LEU A 410 30.88 -3.76 -18.30
N ALA A 411 31.38 -3.34 -19.46
CA ALA A 411 31.14 -2.00 -19.99
C ALA A 411 29.66 -1.75 -20.33
N LEU A 412 28.99 -2.74 -20.95
CA LEU A 412 27.55 -2.69 -21.22
C LEU A 412 26.76 -2.66 -19.92
N GLY A 413 27.07 -3.55 -18.97
CA GLY A 413 26.38 -3.61 -17.69
C GLY A 413 26.52 -2.32 -16.85
N ALA A 414 27.69 -1.67 -16.87
CA ALA A 414 27.89 -0.39 -16.21
C ALA A 414 26.98 0.70 -16.80
N ARG A 415 26.77 0.71 -18.13
CA ARG A 415 25.84 1.65 -18.80
C ARG A 415 24.37 1.31 -18.48
N ILE A 416 24.02 0.03 -18.43
CA ILE A 416 22.67 -0.40 -17.99
C ILE A 416 22.39 0.11 -16.58
N VAL A 417 23.32 -0.05 -15.64
CA VAL A 417 23.16 0.47 -14.27
C VAL A 417 22.96 1.98 -14.29
N GLU A 418 23.73 2.72 -15.09
CA GLU A 418 23.60 4.17 -15.16
C GLU A 418 22.27 4.61 -15.78
N VAL A 419 21.80 3.95 -16.84
CA VAL A 419 20.47 4.17 -17.44
C VAL A 419 19.36 3.91 -16.42
N LEU A 420 19.48 2.89 -15.57
CA LEU A 420 18.44 2.54 -14.59
C LEU A 420 18.42 3.49 -13.39
N LYS A 421 19.47 4.29 -13.16
CA LYS A 421 19.44 5.32 -12.13
C LYS A 421 18.41 6.39 -12.47
N GLN A 422 17.75 6.89 -11.44
CA GLN A 422 16.70 7.87 -11.57
C GLN A 422 16.66 8.79 -10.36
N LYS A 423 16.44 10.09 -10.60
CA LYS A 423 16.29 11.08 -9.53
C LYS A 423 14.90 10.98 -8.90
N ARG A 424 14.79 11.41 -7.65
CA ARG A 424 13.50 11.52 -6.94
C ARG A 424 12.58 12.53 -7.62
N ASN A 425 11.27 12.31 -7.53
CA ASN A 425 10.23 13.16 -8.11
C ASN A 425 10.40 13.43 -9.62
N SER A 426 10.95 12.45 -10.30
CA SER A 426 11.22 12.54 -11.73
C SER A 426 10.77 11.25 -12.44
N PRO A 427 9.47 10.91 -12.36
CA PRO A 427 8.96 9.75 -13.10
C PRO A 427 9.18 9.97 -14.59
N VAL A 428 9.58 8.91 -15.30
CA VAL A 428 9.88 8.94 -16.73
C VAL A 428 8.71 8.35 -17.51
N ARG A 429 8.32 9.07 -18.55
CA ARG A 429 7.25 8.64 -19.46
C ARG A 429 7.61 7.30 -20.12
N VAL A 430 6.67 6.36 -20.20
CA VAL A 430 6.97 4.99 -20.63
C VAL A 430 7.53 4.91 -22.06
N GLY A 431 7.10 5.76 -22.97
CA GLY A 431 7.68 5.85 -24.33
C GLY A 431 9.18 6.21 -24.31
N CYS A 432 9.57 7.13 -23.43
CA CYS A 432 10.98 7.48 -23.21
C CYS A 432 11.77 6.34 -22.57
N GLN A 433 11.15 5.60 -21.63
CA GLN A 433 11.77 4.40 -21.05
C GLN A 433 12.04 3.34 -22.11
N VAL A 434 11.09 3.08 -23.01
CA VAL A 434 11.24 2.14 -24.13
C VAL A 434 12.44 2.55 -24.99
N ALA A 435 12.54 3.83 -25.35
CA ALA A 435 13.61 4.33 -26.22
C ALA A 435 15.01 4.18 -25.60
N ILE A 436 15.19 4.54 -24.32
CA ILE A 436 16.51 4.44 -23.65
C ILE A 436 16.91 3.01 -23.37
N VAL A 437 15.94 2.13 -23.00
CA VAL A 437 16.21 0.70 -22.84
C VAL A 437 16.61 0.07 -24.17
N TYR A 438 15.91 0.42 -25.26
CA TYR A 438 16.31 0.00 -26.62
C TYR A 438 17.73 0.46 -26.96
N ALA A 439 18.04 1.73 -26.72
CA ALA A 439 19.35 2.30 -27.03
C ALA A 439 20.50 1.59 -26.30
N VAL A 440 20.34 1.29 -25.00
CA VAL A 440 21.41 0.63 -24.25
C VAL A 440 21.56 -0.84 -24.60
N THR A 441 20.48 -1.55 -24.90
CA THR A 441 20.52 -2.99 -25.23
C THR A 441 20.99 -3.26 -26.66
N HIS A 442 20.88 -2.29 -27.56
CA HIS A 442 21.28 -2.41 -28.98
C HIS A 442 22.60 -1.68 -29.30
N GLY A 443 23.38 -1.29 -28.28
CA GLY A 443 24.75 -0.78 -28.45
C GLY A 443 24.86 0.70 -28.87
N TYR A 444 23.77 1.47 -28.91
CA TYR A 444 23.83 2.89 -29.25
C TYR A 444 24.58 3.74 -28.22
N LEU A 445 24.78 3.20 -27.01
CA LEU A 445 25.56 3.84 -25.95
C LEU A 445 27.01 3.35 -25.86
N ASP A 446 27.49 2.45 -26.74
CA ASP A 446 28.81 1.84 -26.61
C ASP A 446 29.96 2.85 -26.64
N ASN A 447 29.79 3.93 -27.39
CA ASN A 447 30.76 5.02 -27.47
C ASN A 447 30.54 6.14 -26.45
N VAL A 448 29.47 6.05 -25.64
CA VAL A 448 29.19 7.04 -24.60
C VAL A 448 29.90 6.64 -23.32
N PRO A 449 30.75 7.51 -22.72
CA PRO A 449 31.33 7.24 -21.41
C PRO A 449 30.24 7.14 -20.36
N VAL A 450 30.47 6.34 -19.29
CA VAL A 450 29.45 6.07 -18.26
C VAL A 450 28.96 7.37 -17.63
N GLU A 451 29.83 8.33 -17.39
CA GLU A 451 29.51 9.66 -16.83
C GLU A 451 28.67 10.52 -17.79
N GLY A 452 28.69 10.21 -19.08
CA GLY A 452 27.92 10.90 -20.12
C GLY A 452 26.53 10.34 -20.36
N VAL A 453 26.19 9.16 -19.82
CA VAL A 453 24.92 8.47 -20.07
C VAL A 453 23.71 9.31 -19.64
N ALA A 454 23.80 9.97 -18.47
CA ALA A 454 22.71 10.81 -17.99
C ALA A 454 22.46 12.04 -18.89
N ALA A 455 23.50 12.62 -19.50
CA ALA A 455 23.36 13.71 -20.45
C ALA A 455 22.72 13.22 -21.75
N TYR A 456 23.22 12.10 -22.27
CA TYR A 456 22.65 11.45 -23.47
C TYR A 456 21.15 11.11 -23.27
N GLU A 457 20.78 10.58 -22.13
CA GLU A 457 19.39 10.27 -21.78
C GLU A 457 18.49 11.52 -21.82
N ASN A 458 18.94 12.63 -21.21
CA ASN A 458 18.20 13.88 -21.25
C ASN A 458 18.04 14.43 -22.65
N ASP A 459 19.09 14.41 -23.46
CA ASP A 459 19.05 14.88 -24.85
C ASP A 459 18.12 14.01 -25.70
N LEU A 460 18.15 12.69 -25.49
CA LEU A 460 17.23 11.76 -26.16
C LEU A 460 15.76 12.08 -25.82
N TYR A 461 15.46 12.28 -24.54
CA TYR A 461 14.10 12.58 -24.11
C TYR A 461 13.60 13.90 -24.69
N LEU A 462 14.41 14.95 -24.64
CA LEU A 462 14.08 16.24 -25.23
C LEU A 462 13.83 16.13 -26.75
N LYS A 463 14.65 15.36 -27.46
CA LYS A 463 14.48 15.15 -28.89
C LYS A 463 13.20 14.38 -29.20
N LEU A 464 12.93 13.31 -28.46
CA LEU A 464 11.71 12.51 -28.65
C LEU A 464 10.44 13.30 -28.33
N GLU A 465 10.44 14.08 -27.25
CA GLU A 465 9.28 14.88 -26.86
C GLU A 465 8.99 16.03 -27.83
N ASN A 466 10.01 16.67 -28.36
CA ASN A 466 9.85 17.82 -29.27
C ASN A 466 9.64 17.42 -30.73
N GLU A 467 10.31 16.38 -31.20
CA GLU A 467 10.36 16.04 -32.64
C GLU A 467 9.58 14.75 -32.97
N LYS A 468 9.37 13.86 -31.97
CA LYS A 468 8.84 12.50 -32.17
C LYS A 468 7.69 12.17 -31.19
N ALA A 469 6.89 13.16 -30.85
CA ALA A 469 5.76 12.97 -29.92
C ALA A 469 4.77 11.88 -30.38
N ASP A 470 4.57 11.74 -31.70
CA ASP A 470 3.71 10.70 -32.29
C ASP A 470 4.30 9.29 -32.09
N LEU A 471 5.62 9.13 -32.18
CA LEU A 471 6.31 7.86 -31.90
C LEU A 471 6.13 7.46 -30.44
N LEU A 472 6.30 8.40 -29.51
CA LEU A 472 6.05 8.16 -28.09
C LEU A 472 4.60 7.73 -27.83
N ALA A 473 3.64 8.40 -28.46
CA ALA A 473 2.22 8.05 -28.33
C ALA A 473 1.92 6.64 -28.88
N ARG A 474 2.56 6.21 -29.97
CA ARG A 474 2.43 4.85 -30.49
C ARG A 474 3.00 3.81 -29.50
N PHE A 475 4.16 4.06 -28.90
CA PHE A 475 4.72 3.18 -27.87
C PHE A 475 3.78 3.05 -26.67
N GLU A 476 3.20 4.14 -26.22
CA GLU A 476 2.24 4.18 -25.11
C GLU A 476 0.92 3.51 -25.47
N GLY A 477 0.51 3.59 -26.73
CA GLY A 477 -0.63 2.85 -27.29
C GLY A 477 -0.36 1.34 -27.50
N GLY A 478 0.86 0.89 -27.20
CA GLY A 478 1.27 -0.52 -27.31
C GLY A 478 1.70 -0.94 -28.72
N SER A 479 1.86 -0.01 -29.68
CA SER A 479 2.48 -0.28 -30.96
C SER A 479 3.99 -0.38 -30.81
N PHE A 480 4.58 -1.30 -31.52
CA PHE A 480 6.03 -1.45 -31.67
C PHE A 480 6.30 -2.38 -32.85
N ASP A 481 6.04 -1.86 -34.06
CA ASP A 481 6.27 -2.56 -35.32
C ASP A 481 7.64 -2.20 -35.94
N ASP A 482 7.95 -2.79 -37.09
CA ASP A 482 9.23 -2.55 -37.76
C ASP A 482 9.42 -1.12 -38.20
N ALA A 483 8.33 -0.40 -38.52
CA ALA A 483 8.38 1.02 -38.89
C ALA A 483 8.67 1.90 -37.67
N ASP A 484 8.07 1.59 -36.52
CA ASP A 484 8.34 2.27 -35.24
C ASP A 484 9.81 2.08 -34.81
N VAL A 485 10.34 0.85 -34.97
CA VAL A 485 11.74 0.54 -34.70
C VAL A 485 12.68 1.32 -35.63
N ALA A 486 12.40 1.30 -36.93
CA ALA A 486 13.21 2.03 -37.92
C ALA A 486 13.24 3.55 -37.66
N GLU A 487 12.11 4.13 -37.22
CA GLU A 487 12.04 5.55 -36.85
C GLU A 487 12.84 5.85 -35.59
N LEU A 488 12.78 4.97 -34.59
CA LEU A 488 13.58 5.07 -33.36
C LEU A 488 15.08 4.97 -33.68
N GLU A 489 15.48 3.96 -34.47
CA GLU A 489 16.88 3.76 -34.87
C GLU A 489 17.45 4.94 -35.63
N ALA A 490 16.68 5.52 -36.57
CA ALA A 490 17.09 6.73 -37.30
C ALA A 490 17.37 7.89 -36.33
N THR A 491 16.50 8.06 -35.31
CA THR A 491 16.67 9.09 -34.28
C THR A 491 17.92 8.84 -33.43
N LEU A 492 18.19 7.59 -33.04
CA LEU A 492 19.37 7.21 -32.24
C LEU A 492 20.66 7.38 -33.06
N GLN A 493 20.65 7.05 -34.36
CA GLN A 493 21.80 7.24 -35.25
C GLN A 493 22.15 8.72 -35.48
N GLU A 494 21.14 9.61 -35.54
CA GLU A 494 21.37 11.05 -35.56
C GLU A 494 22.06 11.57 -34.30
N MET A 495 21.76 10.99 -33.15
CA MET A 495 22.37 11.37 -31.87
C MET A 495 23.79 10.81 -31.69
N ALA A 496 24.14 9.73 -32.38
CA ALA A 496 25.47 9.13 -32.36
C ALA A 496 26.50 9.90 -33.17
N ARG A 497 26.08 10.90 -33.95
CA ARG A 497 26.96 11.80 -34.73
C ARG A 497 27.31 13.06 -33.96
#